data_7aaf75cd8d309ccda7b2893547e7a145
#
_entry.id   7aaf75cd8d309ccda7b2893547e7a145
#
_cell.length_a   1.000
_cell.length_b   1.000
_cell.length_c   1.000
_cell.angle_alpha   90.00
_cell.angle_beta   90.00
_cell.angle_gamma   90.00
#
_symmetry.space_group_name_H-M   'P 1'
#
loop_
_entity.id
_entity.type
_entity.pdbx_description
1 polymer ?
#
loop_
_entity_poly.entity_id
_entity_poly.type
_entity_poly.pdbx_seq_one_letter_code
_entity_poly.pdbx_strand_id
1 'polypeptide(L)'
;PHRWSHTRSERLMSTTTPIKTTAAPRGFASIVWRWRVVDIVVASVIGVASGLIFMAWGVGYLGPKALLEPLLPGLQGLLDGPWLFAGVLGALIIRKPGAAIYTEVLAAVVSALVGNQWGGFLTIEAGLVQGLGAELIFLLFFYKRWTLPVAVLAGAGAGIAGALNNMVLWFAGSDTTFTVVYLISSTLSGAVIAGGLSWVLARGIAATGALNRFASGRTVERI
;
A
#
# COMPACT_ATOMS: atom_id res chain seq x y z
N PRO A 1 -13.44 -85.26 19.83
CA PRO A 1 -13.18 -84.80 18.48
C PRO A 1 -13.97 -83.55 18.15
N HIS A 2 -13.42 -82.42 18.26
CA HIS A 2 -14.00 -81.16 17.67
C HIS A 2 -12.92 -80.37 16.98
N ARG A 3 -12.96 -80.40 15.70
CA ARG A 3 -12.19 -79.67 14.78
C ARG A 3 -12.78 -78.21 14.75
N TRP A 4 -12.00 -77.22 15.11
CA TRP A 4 -12.34 -75.82 14.87
C TRP A 4 -11.59 -75.33 13.64
N SER A 5 -12.36 -74.84 12.70
CA SER A 5 -11.97 -74.34 11.39
C SER A 5 -11.27 -72.98 11.52
N HIS A 6 -10.26 -72.84 10.71
CA HIS A 6 -9.53 -71.59 10.52
C HIS A 6 -10.43 -70.49 9.96
N THR A 7 -10.55 -69.40 10.73
CA THR A 7 -11.11 -68.15 10.27
C THR A 7 -10.11 -67.46 9.36
N ARG A 8 -10.60 -67.20 8.18
CA ARG A 8 -9.98 -66.48 7.08
C ARG A 8 -9.67 -65.04 7.50
N SER A 9 -8.39 -64.67 7.64
CA SER A 9 -7.95 -63.28 7.75
C SER A 9 -8.32 -62.54 6.47
N GLU A 10 -9.35 -61.75 6.54
CA GLU A 10 -9.66 -60.79 5.48
C GLU A 10 -8.56 -59.75 5.42
N ARG A 11 -7.79 -59.79 4.38
CA ARG A 11 -6.90 -58.71 3.97
C ARG A 11 -7.74 -57.53 3.59
N LEU A 12 -7.93 -56.60 4.51
CA LEU A 12 -8.35 -55.26 4.19
C LEU A 12 -7.20 -54.58 3.39
N MET A 13 -7.26 -54.75 2.09
CA MET A 13 -6.45 -53.88 1.20
C MET A 13 -6.99 -52.46 1.34
N SER A 14 -6.32 -51.70 2.19
CA SER A 14 -6.44 -50.24 2.25
C SER A 14 -5.98 -49.68 0.90
N THR A 15 -6.92 -49.44 0.03
CA THR A 15 -6.70 -48.62 -1.16
C THR A 15 -6.55 -47.15 -0.72
N THR A 16 -5.33 -46.81 -0.32
CA THR A 16 -4.96 -45.39 -0.18
C THR A 16 -4.94 -44.78 -1.56
N THR A 17 -6.06 -44.15 -1.94
CA THR A 17 -6.12 -43.29 -3.11
C THR A 17 -5.09 -42.17 -2.90
N PRO A 18 -4.12 -41.96 -3.80
CA PRO A 18 -3.16 -40.88 -3.63
C PRO A 18 -3.93 -39.55 -3.68
N ILE A 19 -3.87 -38.81 -2.57
CA ILE A 19 -4.39 -37.45 -2.54
C ILE A 19 -3.61 -36.65 -3.58
N LYS A 20 -4.24 -36.33 -4.69
CA LYS A 20 -3.69 -35.41 -5.68
C LYS A 20 -3.45 -34.10 -4.98
N THR A 21 -2.18 -33.85 -4.59
CA THR A 21 -1.74 -32.55 -4.10
C THR A 21 -1.84 -31.58 -5.28
N THR A 22 -2.97 -30.92 -5.40
CA THR A 22 -3.13 -29.84 -6.37
C THR A 22 -2.11 -28.77 -6.00
N ALA A 23 -1.14 -28.54 -6.88
CA ALA A 23 -0.14 -27.49 -6.70
C ALA A 23 -0.88 -26.17 -6.45
N ALA A 24 -0.48 -25.44 -5.41
CA ALA A 24 -1.08 -24.14 -5.09
C ALA A 24 -1.00 -23.21 -6.32
N PRO A 25 -2.06 -22.49 -6.64
CA PRO A 25 -2.08 -21.59 -7.80
C PRO A 25 -0.93 -20.58 -7.70
N ARG A 26 -0.19 -20.40 -8.80
CA ARG A 26 0.95 -19.49 -8.92
C ARG A 26 0.54 -18.26 -9.73
N GLY A 27 1.22 -17.12 -9.49
CA GLY A 27 0.96 -15.89 -10.23
C GLY A 27 -0.39 -15.25 -9.88
N PHE A 28 -1.05 -14.67 -10.87
CA PHE A 28 -2.31 -13.94 -10.74
C PHE A 28 -3.47 -14.79 -10.18
N ALA A 29 -3.50 -16.10 -10.47
CA ALA A 29 -4.53 -17.02 -9.98
C ALA A 29 -4.56 -17.18 -8.44
N SER A 30 -3.52 -16.74 -7.74
CA SER A 30 -3.44 -16.81 -6.28
C SER A 30 -3.86 -15.50 -5.57
N ILE A 31 -4.23 -14.47 -6.32
CA ILE A 31 -4.62 -13.17 -5.78
C ILE A 31 -6.05 -13.24 -5.24
N VAL A 32 -6.24 -12.76 -4.00
CA VAL A 32 -7.57 -12.68 -3.38
C VAL A 32 -8.22 -11.34 -3.74
N TRP A 33 -9.03 -11.34 -4.78
CA TRP A 33 -9.71 -10.14 -5.30
C TRP A 33 -10.89 -9.68 -4.45
N ARG A 34 -11.51 -10.59 -3.72
CA ARG A 34 -12.77 -10.32 -3.03
C ARG A 34 -12.56 -9.50 -1.76
N TRP A 35 -13.13 -8.29 -1.73
CA TRP A 35 -13.19 -7.42 -0.56
C TRP A 35 -14.32 -7.85 0.38
N ARG A 36 -14.08 -7.75 1.68
CA ARG A 36 -15.10 -7.90 2.72
C ARG A 36 -15.56 -6.51 3.16
N VAL A 37 -16.75 -6.40 3.72
CA VAL A 37 -17.25 -5.14 4.28
C VAL A 37 -16.25 -4.51 5.27
N VAL A 38 -15.64 -5.34 6.13
CA VAL A 38 -14.64 -4.88 7.09
C VAL A 38 -13.39 -4.29 6.41
N ASP A 39 -13.00 -4.80 5.25
CA ASP A 39 -11.86 -4.26 4.50
C ASP A 39 -12.18 -2.84 4.00
N ILE A 40 -13.39 -2.64 3.47
CA ILE A 40 -13.87 -1.31 3.01
C ILE A 40 -13.95 -0.34 4.18
N VAL A 41 -14.55 -0.74 5.29
CA VAL A 41 -14.71 0.14 6.48
C VAL A 41 -13.34 0.58 7.00
N VAL A 42 -12.38 -0.34 7.16
CA VAL A 42 -11.05 0.00 7.69
C VAL A 42 -10.27 0.83 6.68
N ALA A 43 -10.31 0.51 5.39
CA ALA A 43 -9.69 1.33 4.36
C ALA A 43 -10.28 2.75 4.33
N SER A 44 -11.60 2.89 4.53
CA SER A 44 -12.27 4.19 4.62
C SER A 44 -11.84 4.99 5.85
N VAL A 45 -11.72 4.35 7.01
CA VAL A 45 -11.22 5.02 8.23
C VAL A 45 -9.79 5.52 8.02
N ILE A 46 -8.92 4.70 7.43
CA ILE A 46 -7.54 5.09 7.10
C ILE A 46 -7.56 6.27 6.12
N GLY A 47 -8.34 6.19 5.05
CA GLY A 47 -8.43 7.25 4.04
C GLY A 47 -8.92 8.57 4.63
N VAL A 48 -9.98 8.54 5.44
CA VAL A 48 -10.51 9.76 6.10
C VAL A 48 -9.48 10.37 7.05
N ALA A 49 -8.88 9.58 7.93
CA ALA A 49 -7.86 10.06 8.86
C ALA A 49 -6.65 10.65 8.12
N SER A 50 -6.19 9.97 7.06
CA SER A 50 -5.08 10.45 6.23
C SER A 50 -5.43 11.73 5.48
N GLY A 51 -6.66 11.88 5.00
CA GLY A 51 -7.10 13.09 4.30
C GLY A 51 -7.07 14.34 5.19
N LEU A 52 -7.38 14.20 6.48
CA LEU A 52 -7.23 15.28 7.46
C LEU A 52 -5.74 15.62 7.68
N ILE A 53 -4.87 14.60 7.69
CA ILE A 53 -3.42 14.82 7.77
C ILE A 53 -2.90 15.50 6.51
N PHE A 54 -3.38 15.12 5.33
CA PHE A 54 -3.03 15.75 4.05
C PHE A 54 -3.37 17.25 4.05
N MET A 55 -4.57 17.59 4.52
CA MET A 55 -4.98 18.99 4.65
C MET A 55 -4.09 19.75 5.64
N ALA A 56 -3.88 19.19 6.83
CA ALA A 56 -3.01 19.83 7.84
C ALA A 56 -1.57 20.02 7.34
N TRP A 57 -1.03 19.00 6.64
CA TRP A 57 0.29 19.09 6.01
C TRP A 57 0.32 20.15 4.92
N GLY A 58 -0.74 20.28 4.10
CA GLY A 58 -0.85 21.30 3.08
C GLY A 58 -0.72 22.73 3.62
N VAL A 59 -1.24 22.97 4.82
CA VAL A 59 -1.03 24.25 5.53
C VAL A 59 0.41 24.38 6.07
N GLY A 60 0.92 23.31 6.69
CA GLY A 60 2.27 23.32 7.28
C GLY A 60 3.43 23.30 6.28
N TYR A 61 3.18 22.82 5.07
CA TYR A 61 4.16 22.64 4.00
C TYR A 61 4.82 23.94 3.52
N LEU A 62 4.11 25.08 3.57
CA LEU A 62 4.59 26.35 3.03
C LEU A 62 5.87 26.85 3.68
N GLY A 63 6.01 26.66 4.98
CA GLY A 63 7.23 27.05 5.70
C GLY A 63 8.48 26.26 5.26
N PRO A 64 8.48 24.93 5.38
CA PRO A 64 9.58 24.09 4.90
C PRO A 64 9.89 24.29 3.39
N LYS A 65 8.87 24.49 2.56
CA LYS A 65 9.05 24.78 1.14
C LYS A 65 9.88 26.04 0.91
N ALA A 66 9.52 27.13 1.58
CA ALA A 66 10.24 28.40 1.47
C ALA A 66 11.72 28.33 1.90
N LEU A 67 12.08 27.35 2.74
CA LEU A 67 13.46 27.09 3.15
C LEU A 67 14.23 26.22 2.15
N LEU A 68 13.55 25.28 1.47
CA LEU A 68 14.20 24.33 0.57
C LEU A 68 14.39 24.88 -0.85
N GLU A 69 13.43 25.63 -1.37
CA GLU A 69 13.48 26.17 -2.74
C GLU A 69 14.72 26.99 -3.05
N PRO A 70 15.22 27.89 -2.16
CA PRO A 70 16.42 28.67 -2.44
C PRO A 70 17.72 27.85 -2.37
N LEU A 71 17.71 26.69 -1.70
CA LEU A 71 18.92 25.85 -1.55
C LEU A 71 19.25 25.13 -2.84
N LEU A 72 18.26 24.49 -3.44
CA LEU A 72 18.38 23.79 -4.72
C LEU A 72 16.99 23.64 -5.35
N PRO A 73 16.77 24.15 -6.58
CA PRO A 73 15.53 23.98 -7.30
C PRO A 73 15.13 22.49 -7.42
N GLY A 74 13.89 22.16 -7.07
CA GLY A 74 13.40 20.79 -7.06
C GLY A 74 13.50 20.07 -5.70
N LEU A 75 14.24 20.61 -4.73
CA LEU A 75 14.44 19.97 -3.41
C LEU A 75 13.13 19.91 -2.58
N GLN A 76 12.17 20.77 -2.88
CA GLN A 76 10.83 20.72 -2.26
C GLN A 76 10.09 19.39 -2.47
N GLY A 77 10.48 18.56 -3.44
CA GLY A 77 9.98 17.20 -3.60
C GLY A 77 10.21 16.30 -2.37
N LEU A 78 11.15 16.64 -1.49
CA LEU A 78 11.33 15.97 -0.19
C LEU A 78 10.11 16.12 0.73
N LEU A 79 9.24 17.07 0.46
CA LEU A 79 8.04 17.34 1.24
C LEU A 79 6.80 16.58 0.72
N ASP A 80 6.91 15.82 -0.36
CA ASP A 80 5.77 15.13 -0.99
C ASP A 80 5.32 13.91 -0.19
N GLY A 81 6.22 13.24 0.54
CA GLY A 81 5.96 11.99 1.23
C GLY A 81 4.72 11.95 2.12
N PRO A 82 4.40 13.00 2.89
CA PRO A 82 3.19 13.03 3.70
C PRO A 82 1.86 13.01 2.91
N TRP A 83 1.85 13.25 1.60
CA TRP A 83 0.68 13.07 0.75
C TRP A 83 0.62 11.73 0.03
N LEU A 84 1.61 10.86 0.25
CA LEU A 84 1.76 9.58 -0.45
C LEU A 84 1.51 8.37 0.45
N PHE A 85 1.38 8.58 1.78
CA PHE A 85 1.43 7.46 2.72
C PHE A 85 0.11 6.69 2.85
N ALA A 86 -1.04 7.32 2.57
CA ALA A 86 -2.35 6.71 2.80
C ALA A 86 -2.54 5.43 1.98
N GLY A 87 -2.17 5.46 0.71
CA GLY A 87 -2.26 4.31 -0.19
C GLY A 87 -1.38 3.16 0.27
N VAL A 88 -0.11 3.44 0.59
CA VAL A 88 0.83 2.41 1.05
C VAL A 88 0.35 1.81 2.38
N LEU A 89 -0.07 2.64 3.34
CA LEU A 89 -0.60 2.19 4.63
C LEU A 89 -1.85 1.32 4.45
N GLY A 90 -2.80 1.77 3.64
CA GLY A 90 -4.02 1.04 3.34
C GLY A 90 -3.73 -0.33 2.73
N ALA A 91 -2.82 -0.38 1.74
CA ALA A 91 -2.41 -1.64 1.12
C ALA A 91 -1.74 -2.60 2.11
N LEU A 92 -0.84 -2.11 2.97
CA LEU A 92 -0.16 -2.92 3.99
C LEU A 92 -1.13 -3.55 5.00
N ILE A 93 -2.22 -2.86 5.33
CA ILE A 93 -3.23 -3.33 6.28
C ILE A 93 -4.22 -4.27 5.60
N ILE A 94 -4.80 -3.88 4.47
CA ILE A 94 -5.87 -4.62 3.78
C ILE A 94 -5.31 -5.82 3.00
N ARG A 95 -4.16 -5.67 2.37
CA ARG A 95 -3.45 -6.71 1.59
C ARG A 95 -4.28 -7.28 0.44
N LYS A 96 -4.99 -6.41 -0.26
CA LYS A 96 -5.84 -6.77 -1.41
C LYS A 96 -5.64 -5.79 -2.56
N PRO A 97 -5.87 -6.24 -3.80
CA PRO A 97 -5.81 -5.38 -4.96
C PRO A 97 -6.76 -4.18 -4.85
N GLY A 98 -6.28 -3.03 -5.28
CA GLY A 98 -7.01 -1.77 -5.24
C GLY A 98 -6.96 -1.04 -3.89
N ALA A 99 -6.30 -1.61 -2.86
CA ALA A 99 -6.30 -1.01 -1.53
C ALA A 99 -5.48 0.28 -1.47
N ALA A 100 -4.35 0.36 -2.19
CA ALA A 100 -3.58 1.59 -2.27
C ALA A 100 -4.37 2.69 -2.98
N ILE A 101 -4.95 2.38 -4.14
CA ILE A 101 -5.74 3.34 -4.91
C ILE A 101 -6.93 3.84 -4.08
N TYR A 102 -7.69 2.92 -3.48
CA TYR A 102 -8.89 3.28 -2.74
C TYR A 102 -8.60 4.23 -1.57
N THR A 103 -7.60 3.88 -0.74
CA THR A 103 -7.24 4.71 0.43
C THR A 103 -6.64 6.05 0.04
N GLU A 104 -5.80 6.09 -0.99
CA GLU A 104 -5.18 7.33 -1.46
C GLU A 104 -6.21 8.28 -2.05
N VAL A 105 -7.07 7.78 -2.95
CA VAL A 105 -8.16 8.58 -3.54
C VAL A 105 -9.11 9.08 -2.46
N LEU A 106 -9.48 8.24 -1.49
CA LEU A 106 -10.37 8.69 -0.41
C LEU A 106 -9.71 9.78 0.45
N ALA A 107 -8.41 9.65 0.76
CA ALA A 107 -7.68 10.68 1.48
C ALA A 107 -7.62 12.00 0.68
N ALA A 108 -7.40 11.91 -0.63
CA ALA A 108 -7.43 13.06 -1.52
C ALA A 108 -8.82 13.72 -1.57
N VAL A 109 -9.90 12.92 -1.66
CA VAL A 109 -11.29 13.43 -1.61
C VAL A 109 -11.57 14.17 -0.31
N VAL A 110 -11.21 13.59 0.83
CA VAL A 110 -11.42 14.22 2.14
C VAL A 110 -10.61 15.53 2.24
N SER A 111 -9.34 15.52 1.83
CA SER A 111 -8.51 16.73 1.79
C SER A 111 -9.11 17.83 0.88
N ALA A 112 -9.63 17.43 -0.27
CA ALA A 112 -10.29 18.34 -1.19
C ALA A 112 -11.60 18.94 -0.64
N LEU A 113 -12.40 18.14 0.06
CA LEU A 113 -13.67 18.58 0.66
C LEU A 113 -13.47 19.48 1.89
N VAL A 114 -12.43 19.25 2.67
CA VAL A 114 -12.09 20.10 3.83
C VAL A 114 -11.51 21.45 3.37
N GLY A 115 -10.95 21.49 2.18
CA GLY A 115 -10.43 22.71 1.56
C GLY A 115 -8.91 22.75 1.52
N ASN A 116 -8.34 22.26 0.44
CA ASN A 116 -6.91 22.43 0.15
C ASN A 116 -6.66 23.51 -0.90
N GLN A 117 -5.40 23.90 -1.07
CA GLN A 117 -5.00 24.99 -1.96
C GLN A 117 -4.84 24.58 -3.44
N TRP A 118 -4.92 23.28 -3.77
CA TRP A 118 -4.65 22.79 -5.14
C TRP A 118 -5.91 22.58 -5.99
N GLY A 119 -7.10 22.78 -5.41
CA GLY A 119 -8.38 22.56 -6.09
C GLY A 119 -8.86 21.10 -6.02
N GLY A 120 -10.19 20.94 -5.97
CA GLY A 120 -10.82 19.65 -5.67
C GLY A 120 -10.48 18.55 -6.67
N PHE A 121 -10.69 18.81 -7.97
CA PHE A 121 -10.49 17.79 -9.02
C PHE A 121 -9.02 17.37 -9.16
N LEU A 122 -8.10 18.32 -9.23
CA LEU A 122 -6.67 18.02 -9.38
C LEU A 122 -6.09 17.28 -8.17
N THR A 123 -6.62 17.55 -6.97
CA THR A 123 -6.24 16.79 -5.78
C THR A 123 -6.66 15.32 -5.87
N ILE A 124 -7.90 15.07 -6.35
CA ILE A 124 -8.42 13.70 -6.50
C ILE A 124 -7.65 12.95 -7.60
N GLU A 125 -7.37 13.62 -8.71
CA GLU A 125 -6.57 13.10 -9.81
C GLU A 125 -5.16 12.74 -9.32
N ALA A 126 -4.49 13.64 -8.59
CA ALA A 126 -3.18 13.36 -7.99
C ALA A 126 -3.21 12.14 -7.05
N GLY A 127 -4.24 12.02 -6.20
CA GLY A 127 -4.43 10.85 -5.33
C GLY A 127 -4.59 9.54 -6.13
N LEU A 128 -5.29 9.59 -7.27
CA LEU A 128 -5.41 8.43 -8.16
C LEU A 128 -4.05 8.02 -8.73
N VAL A 129 -3.29 8.97 -9.26
CA VAL A 129 -1.96 8.70 -9.86
C VAL A 129 -0.97 8.17 -8.83
N GLN A 130 -0.93 8.78 -7.64
CA GLN A 130 -0.07 8.38 -6.53
C GLN A 130 -0.44 6.99 -6.02
N GLY A 131 -1.74 6.73 -5.82
CA GLY A 131 -2.27 5.42 -5.44
C GLY A 131 -1.96 4.34 -6.47
N LEU A 132 -2.06 4.64 -7.77
CA LEU A 132 -1.67 3.74 -8.86
C LEU A 132 -0.17 3.43 -8.81
N GLY A 133 0.69 4.39 -8.54
CA GLY A 133 2.14 4.20 -8.39
C GLY A 133 2.48 3.18 -7.30
N ALA A 134 1.85 3.29 -6.13
CA ALA A 134 2.00 2.32 -5.05
C ALA A 134 1.41 0.95 -5.40
N GLU A 135 0.20 0.93 -5.98
CA GLU A 135 -0.53 -0.28 -6.34
C GLU A 135 0.23 -1.14 -7.35
N LEU A 136 0.86 -0.52 -8.35
CA LEU A 136 1.67 -1.21 -9.36
C LEU A 136 2.83 -1.99 -8.73
N ILE A 137 3.48 -1.44 -7.71
CA ILE A 137 4.54 -2.16 -7.01
C ILE A 137 3.97 -3.39 -6.29
N PHE A 138 2.87 -3.28 -5.54
CA PHE A 138 2.25 -4.44 -4.91
C PHE A 138 1.80 -5.48 -5.94
N LEU A 139 1.30 -5.04 -7.10
CA LEU A 139 0.93 -5.92 -8.21
C LEU A 139 2.14 -6.67 -8.77
N LEU A 140 3.30 -6.03 -8.96
CA LEU A 140 4.54 -6.68 -9.39
C LEU A 140 4.97 -7.82 -8.45
N PHE A 141 4.67 -7.70 -7.17
CA PHE A 141 4.87 -8.77 -6.18
C PHE A 141 3.64 -9.67 -6.00
N PHE A 142 2.66 -9.61 -6.91
CA PHE A 142 1.43 -10.43 -6.90
C PHE A 142 0.66 -10.36 -5.58
N TYR A 143 0.74 -9.25 -4.84
CA TYR A 143 0.15 -9.06 -3.49
C TYR A 143 0.54 -10.16 -2.49
N LYS A 144 1.75 -10.74 -2.63
CA LYS A 144 2.23 -11.83 -1.77
C LYS A 144 3.30 -11.39 -0.78
N ARG A 145 3.98 -10.29 -1.03
CA ARG A 145 5.08 -9.82 -0.20
C ARG A 145 4.73 -8.47 0.44
N TRP A 146 4.73 -8.47 1.78
CA TRP A 146 4.36 -7.32 2.61
C TRP A 146 5.51 -6.98 3.57
N THR A 147 6.71 -6.94 3.04
CA THR A 147 7.97 -6.68 3.76
C THR A 147 8.36 -5.21 3.66
N LEU A 148 9.25 -4.75 4.55
CA LEU A 148 9.77 -3.39 4.52
C LEU A 148 10.32 -3.00 3.12
N PRO A 149 11.17 -3.81 2.44
CA PRO A 149 11.66 -3.43 1.11
C PRO A 149 10.54 -3.21 0.09
N VAL A 150 9.49 -4.03 0.11
CA VAL A 150 8.35 -3.87 -0.80
C VAL A 150 7.55 -2.61 -0.46
N ALA A 151 7.36 -2.30 0.82
CA ALA A 151 6.71 -1.07 1.26
C ALA A 151 7.51 0.17 0.83
N VAL A 152 8.83 0.16 1.00
CA VAL A 152 9.75 1.22 0.55
C VAL A 152 9.65 1.42 -0.97
N LEU A 153 9.66 0.33 -1.74
CA LEU A 153 9.47 0.39 -3.19
C LEU A 153 8.09 0.94 -3.58
N ALA A 154 7.03 0.56 -2.86
CA ALA A 154 5.68 1.06 -3.11
C ALA A 154 5.59 2.57 -2.84
N GLY A 155 6.21 3.05 -1.76
CA GLY A 155 6.33 4.48 -1.48
C GLY A 155 7.14 5.21 -2.53
N ALA A 156 8.26 4.63 -3.01
CA ALA A 156 9.04 5.18 -4.10
C ALA A 156 8.21 5.24 -5.41
N GLY A 157 7.43 4.20 -5.71
CA GLY A 157 6.53 4.16 -6.86
C GLY A 157 5.47 5.26 -6.81
N ALA A 158 4.88 5.51 -5.64
CA ALA A 158 3.97 6.62 -5.43
C ALA A 158 4.67 7.98 -5.63
N GLY A 159 5.90 8.12 -5.11
CA GLY A 159 6.72 9.33 -5.28
C GLY A 159 7.06 9.62 -6.74
N ILE A 160 7.47 8.59 -7.49
CA ILE A 160 7.74 8.73 -8.94
C ILE A 160 6.47 9.14 -9.68
N ALA A 161 5.36 8.44 -9.45
CA ALA A 161 4.10 8.73 -10.11
C ALA A 161 3.60 10.14 -9.80
N GLY A 162 3.64 10.55 -8.52
CA GLY A 162 3.29 11.90 -8.09
C GLY A 162 4.20 12.97 -8.67
N ALA A 163 5.52 12.74 -8.70
CA ALA A 163 6.46 13.69 -9.28
C ALA A 163 6.23 13.87 -10.78
N LEU A 164 6.03 12.79 -11.53
CA LEU A 164 5.72 12.86 -12.97
C LEU A 164 4.41 13.62 -13.20
N ASN A 165 3.39 13.37 -12.39
CA ASN A 165 2.14 14.10 -12.45
C ASN A 165 2.34 15.60 -12.20
N ASN A 166 3.10 15.96 -11.16
CA ASN A 166 3.40 17.34 -10.83
C ASN A 166 4.20 18.05 -11.92
N MET A 167 5.10 17.33 -12.64
CA MET A 167 5.80 17.88 -13.80
C MET A 167 4.84 18.30 -14.90
N VAL A 168 3.78 17.52 -15.11
CA VAL A 168 2.78 17.84 -16.15
C VAL A 168 1.86 18.97 -15.71
N LEU A 169 1.40 18.96 -14.47
CA LEU A 169 0.36 19.88 -14.00
C LEU A 169 0.90 21.24 -13.54
N TRP A 170 2.04 21.23 -12.82
CA TRP A 170 2.50 22.41 -12.08
C TRP A 170 3.87 22.91 -12.53
N PHE A 171 4.70 22.05 -13.08
CA PHE A 171 6.10 22.36 -13.41
C PHE A 171 6.43 22.14 -14.89
N ALA A 172 5.42 22.23 -15.77
CA ALA A 172 5.61 22.11 -17.21
C ALA A 172 6.61 23.18 -17.72
N GLY A 173 7.65 22.73 -18.44
CA GLY A 173 8.69 23.63 -18.96
C GLY A 173 9.82 23.95 -17.96
N SER A 174 9.86 23.34 -16.79
CA SER A 174 11.01 23.44 -15.88
C SER A 174 12.29 22.88 -16.53
N ASP A 175 13.43 23.44 -16.12
CA ASP A 175 14.71 22.97 -16.60
C ASP A 175 15.04 21.53 -16.13
N THR A 176 16.04 20.92 -16.77
CA THR A 176 16.42 19.53 -16.50
C THR A 176 16.92 19.34 -15.07
N THR A 177 17.63 20.32 -14.49
CA THR A 177 18.16 20.23 -13.14
C THR A 177 17.02 20.15 -12.14
N PHE A 178 16.03 21.07 -12.24
CA PHE A 178 14.83 21.03 -11.42
C PHE A 178 14.12 19.69 -11.52
N THR A 179 13.87 19.23 -12.75
CA THR A 179 13.14 17.97 -13.01
C THR A 179 13.83 16.77 -12.37
N VAL A 180 15.14 16.64 -12.53
CA VAL A 180 15.90 15.51 -11.97
C VAL A 180 15.91 15.58 -10.43
N VAL A 181 16.19 16.75 -9.86
CA VAL A 181 16.24 16.94 -8.41
C VAL A 181 14.86 16.68 -7.79
N TYR A 182 13.80 17.20 -8.39
CA TYR A 182 12.44 17.00 -7.89
C TYR A 182 12.02 15.53 -7.94
N LEU A 183 12.30 14.84 -9.04
CA LEU A 183 11.98 13.43 -9.19
C LEU A 183 12.71 12.57 -8.15
N ILE A 184 14.00 12.81 -7.95
CA ILE A 184 14.80 12.09 -6.94
C ILE A 184 14.28 12.41 -5.54
N SER A 185 14.04 13.68 -5.22
CA SER A 185 13.58 14.15 -3.91
C SER A 185 12.21 13.55 -3.54
N SER A 186 11.24 13.61 -4.46
CA SER A 186 9.91 13.01 -4.26
C SER A 186 9.97 11.49 -4.14
N THR A 187 10.80 10.83 -4.95
CA THR A 187 11.03 9.38 -4.85
C THR A 187 11.61 8.99 -3.50
N LEU A 188 12.61 9.70 -3.00
CA LEU A 188 13.22 9.45 -1.68
C LEU A 188 12.22 9.72 -0.55
N SER A 189 11.49 10.81 -0.63
CA SER A 189 10.44 11.15 0.34
C SER A 189 9.35 10.08 0.38
N GLY A 190 8.89 9.65 -0.79
CA GLY A 190 7.95 8.54 -0.92
C GLY A 190 8.50 7.24 -0.33
N ALA A 191 9.74 6.88 -0.64
CA ALA A 191 10.38 5.67 -0.11
C ALA A 191 10.44 5.66 1.43
N VAL A 192 10.87 6.77 2.02
CA VAL A 192 11.11 6.88 3.47
C VAL A 192 9.80 7.10 4.22
N ILE A 193 9.02 8.10 3.82
CA ILE A 193 7.80 8.51 4.54
C ILE A 193 6.63 7.62 4.14
N ALA A 194 6.29 7.57 2.85
CA ALA A 194 5.15 6.77 2.44
C ALA A 194 5.41 5.26 2.57
N GLY A 195 6.61 4.79 2.27
CA GLY A 195 6.98 3.37 2.40
C GLY A 195 7.38 2.97 3.81
N GLY A 196 8.48 3.53 4.30
CA GLY A 196 9.12 3.16 5.58
C GLY A 196 8.22 3.44 6.78
N LEU A 197 7.73 4.68 6.91
CA LEU A 197 6.86 5.06 8.03
C LEU A 197 5.54 4.29 8.00
N SER A 198 4.90 4.11 6.83
CA SER A 198 3.68 3.32 6.73
C SER A 198 3.86 1.88 7.16
N TRP A 199 5.03 1.26 6.86
CA TRP A 199 5.34 -0.07 7.34
C TRP A 199 5.46 -0.14 8.86
N VAL A 200 6.12 0.84 9.49
CA VAL A 200 6.23 0.96 10.96
C VAL A 200 4.84 1.16 11.57
N LEU A 201 4.03 2.08 11.02
CA LEU A 201 2.67 2.34 11.49
C LEU A 201 1.78 1.10 11.37
N ALA A 202 1.80 0.39 10.23
CA ALA A 202 1.03 -0.84 10.05
C ALA A 202 1.41 -1.91 11.09
N ARG A 203 2.69 -2.06 11.43
CA ARG A 203 3.16 -2.97 12.48
C ARG A 203 2.74 -2.51 13.87
N GLY A 204 2.85 -1.20 14.15
CA GLY A 204 2.40 -0.62 15.41
C GLY A 204 0.92 -0.85 15.64
N ILE A 205 0.07 -0.60 14.65
CA ILE A 205 -1.38 -0.87 14.72
C ILE A 205 -1.64 -2.37 14.88
N ALA A 206 -0.90 -3.25 14.19
CA ALA A 206 -1.04 -4.70 14.34
C ALA A 206 -0.67 -5.17 15.76
N ALA A 207 0.36 -4.57 16.38
CA ALA A 207 0.78 -4.90 17.74
C ALA A 207 -0.25 -4.55 18.83
N THR A 208 -1.17 -3.60 18.56
CA THR A 208 -2.29 -3.29 19.47
C THR A 208 -3.41 -4.33 19.45
N GLY A 209 -3.34 -5.33 18.56
CA GLY A 209 -4.42 -6.30 18.35
C GLY A 209 -5.59 -5.81 17.50
N ALA A 210 -5.62 -4.53 17.11
CA ALA A 210 -6.70 -3.95 16.30
C ALA A 210 -6.85 -4.64 14.92
N LEU A 211 -5.78 -5.25 14.44
CA LEU A 211 -5.74 -5.93 13.14
C LEU A 211 -5.88 -7.46 13.20
N ASN A 212 -6.26 -8.07 14.33
CA ASN A 212 -6.35 -9.53 14.49
C ASN A 212 -7.32 -10.20 13.48
N ARG A 213 -8.31 -9.47 13.01
CA ARG A 213 -9.24 -9.92 11.96
C ARG A 213 -8.65 -9.88 10.54
N PHE A 214 -7.49 -9.25 10.35
CA PHE A 214 -6.81 -9.08 9.08
C PHE A 214 -5.60 -10.02 8.95
N ALA A 215 -5.18 -10.26 7.69
CA ALA A 215 -3.98 -11.02 7.42
C ALA A 215 -2.71 -10.34 7.98
N SER A 216 -2.71 -9.00 8.06
CA SER A 216 -1.64 -8.19 8.63
C SER A 216 -1.43 -8.43 10.13
N GLY A 217 -2.49 -8.58 10.93
CA GLY A 217 -2.41 -8.87 12.36
C GLY A 217 -1.89 -10.28 12.65
N ARG A 218 -2.39 -11.28 11.94
CA ARG A 218 -1.98 -12.69 12.11
C ARG A 218 -0.52 -12.98 11.80
N THR A 219 0.19 -12.08 11.12
CA THR A 219 1.62 -12.25 10.82
C THR A 219 2.51 -11.84 11.99
N VAL A 220 2.03 -11.00 12.91
CA VAL A 220 2.77 -10.51 14.09
C VAL A 220 2.77 -11.54 15.22
N GLU A 221 1.72 -12.36 15.36
CA GLU A 221 1.62 -13.41 16.38
C GLU A 221 2.55 -14.63 16.15
N ARG A 222 3.23 -14.70 14.99
CA ARG A 222 4.10 -15.81 14.61
C ARG A 222 5.60 -15.51 14.73
N ILE A 223 5.96 -14.42 15.37
CA ILE A 223 7.33 -14.02 15.70
C ILE A 223 7.44 -13.91 17.22
#